data_338e3502d82fdbf4062ab26b93e116ec
#
_entry.id   338e3502d82fdbf4062ab26b93e116ec
#
_cell.length_a   1.000
_cell.length_b   1.000
_cell.length_c   1.000
_cell.angle_alpha   90.00
_cell.angle_beta   90.00
_cell.angle_gamma   90.00
#
_symmetry.space_group_name_H-M   'P 1'
#
loop_
_entity.id
_entity.type
_entity.pdbx_description
1 polymer ?
#
loop_
_entity_poly.entity_id
_entity_poly.type
_entity_poly.pdbx_seq_one_letter_code
_entity_poly.pdbx_strand_id
1 'polypeptide(L)'
;MKKTFLLSCLMLAAMPVMAAYTGRVYVDKNKNGVFDQSEKPLAGIKVSDGLNVVETAADGSFTLPGHERERFIFITTPSGYKTFNRHYHKIEKKQSGYDFGLIPYSGRIRKNGSHRYIHIADTEIFNTENHADWVNNVRDYARNEQAAFIIHTGDICYEKGLKAHIKLMNTENMDCPVFYCIGNHDLVKGKYGEELFESIYGPVYYSFDAGNVHYIVTPMPGGDHAPGYTADDVCRWLKNDLAHIRPGTPVVVFNHDLLTYEDTFIFKSKNAGSINLNEYNLKAWVYGHWHINYMKKQGDVYSVCTSSLDKGGIDHSTTAFRVMHVDSKGDFTSELRYTYLDKNICIASPAGVMASGVLPVAVNVYSSVSPVKEVPVSYTHLRA
;
A
#
# COMPACT_ATOMS: atom_id res chain seq x y z
N MET A 1 33.26 -68.95 19.57
CA MET A 1 32.99 -67.56 19.91
C MET A 1 33.12 -66.72 18.66
N LYS A 2 31.98 -66.36 17.98
CA LYS A 2 31.97 -65.51 16.82
C LYS A 2 31.62 -64.10 17.31
N LYS A 3 32.54 -63.13 17.16
CA LYS A 3 32.31 -61.71 17.46
C LYS A 3 31.64 -61.06 16.22
N THR A 4 30.38 -60.65 16.39
CA THR A 4 29.64 -59.86 15.41
C THR A 4 30.00 -58.39 15.64
N PHE A 5 30.63 -57.74 14.67
CA PHE A 5 30.84 -56.29 14.63
C PHE A 5 29.59 -55.62 14.09
N LEU A 6 28.92 -54.83 14.92
CA LEU A 6 27.81 -53.99 14.52
C LEU A 6 28.42 -52.68 13.97
N LEU A 7 28.33 -52.48 12.66
CA LEU A 7 28.73 -51.24 11.99
C LEU A 7 27.53 -50.26 12.08
N SER A 8 27.63 -49.29 13.00
CA SER A 8 26.65 -48.22 13.14
C SER A 8 26.90 -47.17 12.05
N CYS A 9 26.09 -47.18 10.97
CA CYS A 9 26.07 -46.13 9.98
C CYS A 9 25.39 -44.90 10.58
N LEU A 10 26.15 -43.88 10.95
CA LEU A 10 25.65 -42.55 11.23
C LEU A 10 25.21 -41.91 9.92
N MET A 11 23.93 -41.87 9.61
CA MET A 11 23.39 -41.01 8.54
C MET A 11 23.46 -39.57 9.01
N LEU A 12 24.46 -38.83 8.57
CA LEU A 12 24.39 -37.37 8.60
C LEU A 12 23.31 -36.96 7.62
N ALA A 13 22.15 -36.55 8.14
CA ALA A 13 21.19 -35.82 7.35
C ALA A 13 21.84 -34.49 6.93
N ALA A 14 22.19 -34.37 5.66
CA ALA A 14 22.60 -33.10 5.09
C ALA A 14 21.37 -32.16 5.17
N MET A 15 21.38 -31.26 6.16
CA MET A 15 20.42 -30.14 6.13
C MET A 15 20.70 -29.33 4.86
N PRO A 16 19.67 -29.00 4.07
CA PRO A 16 19.88 -28.11 2.94
C PRO A 16 20.48 -26.80 3.48
N VAL A 17 21.63 -26.41 2.98
CA VAL A 17 22.20 -25.10 3.24
C VAL A 17 21.29 -24.12 2.51
N MET A 18 20.42 -23.43 3.25
CA MET A 18 19.61 -22.35 2.71
C MET A 18 20.54 -21.23 2.25
N ALA A 19 20.26 -20.65 1.10
CA ALA A 19 21.03 -19.52 0.59
C ALA A 19 20.97 -18.37 1.60
N ALA A 20 22.12 -17.83 1.97
CA ALA A 20 22.17 -16.60 2.77
C ALA A 20 22.29 -15.39 1.84
N TYR A 21 21.41 -14.40 2.02
CA TYR A 21 21.46 -13.15 1.29
C TYR A 21 22.08 -12.07 2.16
N THR A 22 23.02 -11.34 1.60
CA THR A 22 23.72 -10.26 2.28
C THR A 22 23.54 -8.96 1.53
N GLY A 23 23.82 -7.85 2.18
CA GLY A 23 23.81 -6.54 1.53
C GLY A 23 24.02 -5.44 2.54
N ARG A 24 23.87 -4.22 2.07
CA ARG A 24 24.04 -3.01 2.86
C ARG A 24 22.96 -2.00 2.55
N VAL A 25 22.54 -1.25 3.58
CA VAL A 25 21.68 -0.07 3.42
C VAL A 25 22.50 1.17 3.76
N TYR A 26 22.44 2.18 2.89
CA TYR A 26 23.26 3.38 3.01
C TYR A 26 22.56 4.62 2.46
N VAL A 27 23.06 5.79 2.81
CA VAL A 27 22.62 7.06 2.21
C VAL A 27 23.34 7.26 0.88
N ASP A 28 22.63 7.06 -0.22
CA ASP A 28 23.12 7.29 -1.58
C ASP A 28 23.14 8.80 -1.87
N LYS A 29 24.26 9.42 -1.55
CA LYS A 29 24.44 10.87 -1.61
C LYS A 29 24.57 11.39 -3.05
N ASN A 30 25.24 10.63 -3.89
CA ASN A 30 25.49 11.01 -5.28
C ASN A 30 24.44 10.45 -6.25
N LYS A 31 23.50 9.62 -5.74
CA LYS A 31 22.39 9.02 -6.50
C LYS A 31 22.86 8.15 -7.66
N ASN A 32 23.91 7.36 -7.43
CA ASN A 32 24.44 6.42 -8.43
C ASN A 32 24.00 4.97 -8.21
N GLY A 33 23.35 4.66 -7.06
CA GLY A 33 22.88 3.33 -6.71
C GLY A 33 23.98 2.35 -6.30
N VAL A 34 25.20 2.83 -6.04
CA VAL A 34 26.37 2.04 -5.65
C VAL A 34 26.95 2.59 -4.36
N PHE A 35 27.25 1.72 -3.41
CA PHE A 35 27.85 2.14 -2.13
C PHE A 35 29.28 2.66 -2.33
N ASP A 36 29.50 3.92 -2.03
CA ASP A 36 30.82 4.56 -2.00
C ASP A 36 31.35 4.66 -0.56
N GLN A 37 32.69 4.54 -0.37
CA GLN A 37 33.29 4.57 0.98
C GLN A 37 33.01 5.86 1.77
N SER A 38 32.71 6.96 1.08
CA SER A 38 32.34 8.25 1.70
C SER A 38 30.87 8.34 2.11
N GLU A 39 30.05 7.36 1.77
CA GLU A 39 28.64 7.34 2.06
C GLU A 39 28.34 6.75 3.44
N LYS A 40 27.26 7.26 4.03
CA LYS A 40 26.91 6.91 5.39
C LYS A 40 26.09 5.59 5.40
N PRO A 41 26.58 4.52 6.06
CA PRO A 41 25.76 3.35 6.29
C PRO A 41 24.58 3.67 7.23
N LEU A 42 23.49 2.93 7.08
CA LEU A 42 22.28 3.08 7.89
C LEU A 42 22.05 1.82 8.72
N ALA A 43 22.14 1.96 10.03
CA ALA A 43 21.83 0.92 11.02
C ALA A 43 20.34 0.90 11.35
N GLY A 44 19.83 -0.27 11.79
CA GLY A 44 18.46 -0.43 12.26
C GLY A 44 17.40 -0.36 11.16
N ILE A 45 17.79 -0.53 9.90
CA ILE A 45 16.84 -0.62 8.79
C ILE A 45 16.35 -2.07 8.68
N LYS A 46 15.03 -2.25 8.68
CA LYS A 46 14.42 -3.57 8.52
C LYS A 46 14.57 -4.05 7.08
N VAL A 47 15.07 -5.27 6.91
CA VAL A 47 15.25 -5.95 5.62
C VAL A 47 14.57 -7.31 5.70
N SER A 48 13.86 -7.69 4.65
CA SER A 48 13.08 -8.93 4.60
C SER A 48 13.31 -9.70 3.30
N ASP A 49 13.14 -11.02 3.38
CA ASP A 49 13.06 -11.95 2.24
C ASP A 49 11.62 -12.40 1.94
N GLY A 50 10.63 -11.79 2.61
CA GLY A 50 9.22 -12.17 2.53
C GLY A 50 8.75 -13.14 3.63
N LEU A 51 9.67 -13.57 4.51
CA LEU A 51 9.39 -14.31 5.73
C LEU A 51 10.18 -13.76 6.90
N ASN A 52 11.49 -13.78 6.78
CA ASN A 52 12.40 -13.28 7.81
C ASN A 52 12.49 -11.76 7.73
N VAL A 53 12.63 -11.11 8.89
CA VAL A 53 12.90 -9.69 9.00
C VAL A 53 14.12 -9.53 9.91
N VAL A 54 15.12 -8.80 9.46
CA VAL A 54 16.34 -8.50 10.21
C VAL A 54 16.59 -6.99 10.18
N GLU A 55 17.37 -6.49 11.13
CA GLU A 55 17.82 -5.10 11.14
C GLU A 55 19.29 -5.01 10.69
N THR A 56 19.60 -3.94 9.96
CA THR A 56 20.98 -3.67 9.56
C THR A 56 21.85 -3.35 10.76
N ALA A 57 23.10 -3.85 10.74
CA ALA A 57 24.13 -3.58 11.73
C ALA A 57 24.63 -2.11 11.66
N ALA A 58 25.54 -1.73 12.56
CA ALA A 58 26.11 -0.38 12.64
C ALA A 58 26.80 0.08 11.35
N ASP A 59 27.36 -0.84 10.58
CA ASP A 59 27.97 -0.60 9.27
C ASP A 59 26.99 -0.69 8.09
N GLY A 60 25.69 -0.77 8.39
CA GLY A 60 24.62 -0.88 7.41
C GLY A 60 24.43 -2.28 6.83
N SER A 61 25.28 -3.25 7.19
CA SER A 61 25.20 -4.60 6.64
C SER A 61 24.04 -5.41 7.21
N PHE A 62 23.55 -6.38 6.43
CA PHE A 62 22.56 -7.36 6.86
C PHE A 62 22.87 -8.74 6.29
N THR A 63 22.29 -9.76 6.93
CA THR A 63 22.29 -11.15 6.47
C THR A 63 20.93 -11.76 6.72
N LEU A 64 20.31 -12.28 5.66
CA LEU A 64 19.03 -13.00 5.69
C LEU A 64 19.29 -14.49 5.44
N PRO A 65 18.64 -15.40 6.19
CA PRO A 65 18.89 -16.84 6.04
C PRO A 65 18.32 -17.46 4.76
N GLY A 66 17.38 -16.76 4.10
CA GLY A 66 16.61 -17.30 3.00
C GLY A 66 15.53 -18.30 3.42
N HIS A 67 14.63 -18.65 2.49
CA HIS A 67 13.60 -19.67 2.68
C HIS A 67 13.10 -20.20 1.31
N GLU A 68 12.30 -21.28 1.31
CA GLU A 68 11.91 -21.99 0.07
C GLU A 68 11.05 -21.17 -0.91
N ARG A 69 10.36 -20.13 -0.43
CA ARG A 69 9.40 -19.33 -1.21
C ARG A 69 9.87 -17.89 -1.48
N GLU A 70 11.12 -17.61 -1.23
CA GLU A 70 11.69 -16.28 -1.44
C GLU A 70 11.68 -15.88 -2.91
N ARG A 71 11.25 -14.66 -3.18
CA ARG A 71 11.27 -14.07 -4.52
C ARG A 71 11.94 -12.71 -4.56
N PHE A 72 11.95 -12.02 -3.43
CA PHE A 72 12.47 -10.68 -3.28
C PHE A 72 13.27 -10.52 -2.00
N ILE A 73 14.26 -9.64 -2.05
CA ILE A 73 14.81 -8.98 -0.86
C ILE A 73 14.29 -7.54 -0.88
N PHE A 74 13.71 -7.07 0.21
CA PHE A 74 13.14 -5.74 0.29
C PHE A 74 13.36 -5.09 1.65
N ILE A 75 13.31 -3.76 1.69
CA ILE A 75 13.48 -2.99 2.91
C ILE A 75 12.16 -2.34 3.34
N THR A 76 11.95 -2.21 4.64
CA THR A 76 11.02 -1.22 5.18
C THR A 76 11.66 0.15 4.99
N THR A 77 11.21 0.91 3.98
CA THR A 77 11.75 2.25 3.73
C THR A 77 11.51 3.13 4.95
N PRO A 78 12.56 3.65 5.61
CA PRO A 78 12.39 4.40 6.85
C PRO A 78 11.86 5.80 6.60
N SER A 79 11.17 6.35 7.60
CA SER A 79 10.67 7.72 7.56
C SER A 79 11.81 8.72 7.28
N GLY A 80 11.54 9.69 6.40
CA GLY A 80 12.50 10.71 6.00
C GLY A 80 13.43 10.31 4.85
N TYR A 81 13.23 9.14 4.27
CA TYR A 81 13.96 8.66 3.11
C TYR A 81 13.03 8.19 1.99
N LYS A 82 13.56 8.13 0.80
CA LYS A 82 13.03 7.36 -0.33
C LYS A 82 14.15 6.52 -0.92
N THR A 83 13.82 5.44 -1.57
CA THR A 83 14.80 4.60 -2.26
C THR A 83 15.31 5.28 -3.53
N PHE A 84 16.55 5.03 -3.91
CA PHE A 84 17.11 5.50 -5.17
C PHE A 84 16.32 4.95 -6.37
N ASN A 85 16.14 3.64 -6.44
CA ASN A 85 15.34 2.98 -7.47
C ASN A 85 14.05 2.40 -6.86
N ARG A 86 14.18 1.24 -6.23
CA ARG A 86 13.08 0.45 -5.67
C ARG A 86 13.41 0.03 -4.24
N HIS A 87 12.39 -0.19 -3.44
CA HIS A 87 12.55 -0.73 -2.08
C HIS A 87 12.80 -2.25 -2.07
N TYR A 88 12.94 -2.87 -3.24
CA TYR A 88 13.12 -4.31 -3.38
C TYR A 88 14.08 -4.65 -4.52
N HIS A 89 14.69 -5.84 -4.41
CA HIS A 89 15.39 -6.54 -5.47
C HIS A 89 14.73 -7.89 -5.69
N LYS A 90 14.56 -8.28 -6.95
CA LYS A 90 14.18 -9.66 -7.29
C LYS A 90 15.38 -10.57 -7.05
N ILE A 91 15.14 -11.74 -6.42
CA ILE A 91 16.20 -12.71 -6.18
C ILE A 91 16.61 -13.38 -7.49
N GLU A 92 17.90 -13.36 -7.78
CA GLU A 92 18.50 -14.00 -8.95
C GLU A 92 19.47 -15.10 -8.53
N LYS A 93 19.46 -16.23 -9.28
CA LYS A 93 20.17 -17.48 -8.94
C LYS A 93 21.68 -17.33 -8.66
N LYS A 94 22.31 -16.28 -9.18
CA LYS A 94 23.77 -16.07 -9.04
C LYS A 94 24.12 -14.86 -8.18
N GLN A 95 23.13 -14.17 -7.64
CA GLN A 95 23.34 -12.98 -6.84
C GLN A 95 23.05 -13.28 -5.37
N SER A 96 24.00 -12.98 -4.50
CA SER A 96 23.85 -13.08 -3.05
C SER A 96 23.93 -11.73 -2.34
N GLY A 97 24.39 -10.67 -3.05
CA GLY A 97 24.53 -9.32 -2.52
C GLY A 97 23.41 -8.40 -3.05
N TYR A 98 22.72 -7.69 -2.12
CA TYR A 98 21.60 -6.82 -2.40
C TYR A 98 21.73 -5.53 -1.60
N ASP A 99 22.26 -4.48 -2.23
CA ASP A 99 22.46 -3.19 -1.59
C ASP A 99 21.28 -2.24 -1.85
N PHE A 100 20.98 -1.37 -0.87
CA PHE A 100 19.91 -0.39 -0.97
C PHE A 100 20.44 1.02 -0.69
N GLY A 101 20.42 1.88 -1.71
CA GLY A 101 20.68 3.29 -1.60
C GLY A 101 19.43 4.07 -1.20
N LEU A 102 19.51 4.85 -0.13
CA LEU A 102 18.43 5.70 0.35
C LEU A 102 18.77 7.18 0.17
N ILE A 103 17.82 7.93 -0.36
CA ILE A 103 17.93 9.36 -0.57
C ILE A 103 17.12 10.09 0.51
N PRO A 104 17.69 11.08 1.21
CA PRO A 104 16.93 11.89 2.16
C PRO A 104 15.69 12.53 1.50
N TYR A 105 14.53 12.34 2.14
CA TYR A 105 13.23 12.79 1.67
C TYR A 105 12.35 13.25 2.82
N SER A 106 12.85 14.18 3.62
CA SER A 106 12.15 14.64 4.85
C SER A 106 11.27 15.87 4.62
N GLY A 107 11.35 16.54 3.46
CA GLY A 107 10.66 17.82 3.23
C GLY A 107 9.13 17.77 3.25
N ARG A 108 8.53 16.57 3.16
CA ARG A 108 7.07 16.33 3.18
C ARG A 108 6.57 15.72 4.47
N ILE A 109 7.45 15.55 5.44
CA ILE A 109 7.14 15.10 6.79
C ILE A 109 7.55 16.21 7.75
N ARG A 110 6.62 16.68 8.59
CA ARG A 110 6.90 17.72 9.58
C ARG A 110 7.79 17.16 10.69
N LYS A 111 8.50 18.05 11.41
CA LYS A 111 9.39 17.65 12.51
C LYS A 111 8.72 16.83 13.61
N ASN A 112 7.42 17.03 13.82
CA ASN A 112 6.64 16.25 14.80
C ASN A 112 6.14 14.89 14.23
N GLY A 113 6.47 14.55 12.98
CA GLY A 113 6.04 13.33 12.32
C GLY A 113 4.71 13.42 11.58
N SER A 114 3.98 14.55 11.67
CA SER A 114 2.74 14.70 10.91
C SER A 114 3.03 14.84 9.42
N HIS A 115 2.16 14.25 8.59
CA HIS A 115 2.32 14.22 7.14
C HIS A 115 0.96 14.04 6.44
N ARG A 116 0.99 14.09 5.11
CA ARG A 116 -0.17 13.80 4.27
C ARG A 116 0.17 12.70 3.29
N TYR A 117 -0.84 11.94 2.87
CA TYR A 117 -0.72 11.01 1.77
C TYR A 117 -1.99 11.00 0.92
N ILE A 118 -1.87 10.53 -0.31
CA ILE A 118 -3.00 10.38 -1.23
C ILE A 118 -3.35 8.90 -1.32
N HIS A 119 -4.63 8.58 -1.18
CA HIS A 119 -5.21 7.26 -1.36
C HIS A 119 -6.06 7.22 -2.63
N ILE A 120 -5.72 6.30 -3.52
CA ILE A 120 -6.43 5.98 -4.76
C ILE A 120 -6.66 4.48 -4.85
N ALA A 121 -7.66 4.07 -5.62
CA ALA A 121 -8.01 2.67 -5.87
C ALA A 121 -8.71 2.50 -7.21
N ASP A 122 -8.81 1.26 -7.68
CA ASP A 122 -9.73 0.82 -8.72
C ASP A 122 -9.65 1.68 -10.00
N THR A 123 -8.43 1.93 -10.48
CA THR A 123 -8.23 2.73 -11.70
C THR A 123 -8.70 2.01 -12.95
N GLU A 124 -8.55 0.68 -12.99
CA GLU A 124 -9.08 -0.22 -14.02
C GLU A 124 -8.87 0.28 -15.45
N ILE A 125 -7.68 0.74 -15.74
CA ILE A 125 -7.31 1.24 -17.07
C ILE A 125 -6.86 0.09 -17.99
N PHE A 126 -6.90 0.32 -19.31
CA PHE A 126 -6.48 -0.70 -20.30
C PHE A 126 -5.37 -0.21 -21.23
N ASN A 127 -5.11 1.08 -21.26
CA ASN A 127 -4.11 1.73 -22.09
C ASN A 127 -3.57 3.00 -21.41
N THR A 128 -2.73 3.75 -22.09
CA THR A 128 -2.18 5.01 -21.59
C THR A 128 -2.87 6.25 -22.16
N GLU A 129 -3.90 6.08 -22.98
CA GLU A 129 -4.58 7.16 -23.67
C GLU A 129 -5.69 7.74 -22.81
N ASN A 130 -5.91 9.06 -22.93
CA ASN A 130 -7.01 9.79 -22.26
C ASN A 130 -6.99 9.79 -20.73
N HIS A 131 -5.82 9.54 -20.13
CA HIS A 131 -5.66 9.53 -18.67
C HIS A 131 -4.88 10.74 -18.12
N ALA A 132 -4.47 11.66 -19.00
CA ALA A 132 -3.64 12.80 -18.60
C ALA A 132 -4.30 13.66 -17.51
N ASP A 133 -5.61 13.84 -17.56
CA ASP A 133 -6.32 14.73 -16.65
C ASP A 133 -6.27 14.24 -15.20
N TRP A 134 -6.68 13.01 -14.94
CA TRP A 134 -6.62 12.49 -13.57
C TRP A 134 -5.18 12.28 -13.07
N VAL A 135 -4.26 11.85 -13.96
CA VAL A 135 -2.84 11.69 -13.60
C VAL A 135 -2.24 13.04 -13.18
N ASN A 136 -2.50 14.10 -13.98
CA ASN A 136 -2.04 15.45 -13.66
C ASN A 136 -2.68 15.97 -12.37
N ASN A 137 -3.97 15.76 -12.16
CA ASN A 137 -4.67 16.15 -10.96
C ASN A 137 -4.04 15.51 -9.71
N VAL A 138 -3.85 14.20 -9.70
CA VAL A 138 -3.23 13.50 -8.57
C VAL A 138 -1.83 14.03 -8.31
N ARG A 139 -1.02 14.22 -9.36
CA ARG A 139 0.33 14.77 -9.24
C ARG A 139 0.34 16.18 -8.67
N ASP A 140 -0.54 17.04 -9.17
CA ASP A 140 -0.60 18.44 -8.75
C ASP A 140 -1.11 18.54 -7.29
N TYR A 141 -2.07 17.72 -6.89
CA TYR A 141 -2.46 17.59 -5.48
C TYR A 141 -1.32 17.05 -4.63
N ALA A 142 -0.56 16.04 -5.09
CA ALA A 142 0.58 15.53 -4.36
C ALA A 142 1.64 16.61 -4.10
N ARG A 143 1.85 17.51 -5.05
CA ARG A 143 2.74 18.68 -4.90
C ARG A 143 2.15 19.72 -3.97
N ASN A 144 0.92 20.14 -4.20
CA ASN A 144 0.27 21.20 -3.46
C ASN A 144 0.04 20.83 -1.99
N GLU A 145 -0.40 19.61 -1.73
CA GLU A 145 -0.61 19.07 -0.38
C GLU A 145 0.70 18.62 0.28
N GLN A 146 1.82 18.64 -0.45
CA GLN A 146 3.10 18.12 0.03
C GLN A 146 2.96 16.68 0.54
N ALA A 147 2.29 15.82 -0.24
CA ALA A 147 2.06 14.43 0.13
C ALA A 147 3.37 13.67 0.28
N ALA A 148 3.53 12.95 1.39
CA ALA A 148 4.70 12.12 1.65
C ALA A 148 4.76 10.92 0.71
N PHE A 149 3.60 10.40 0.32
CA PHE A 149 3.46 9.29 -0.64
C PHE A 149 2.05 9.23 -1.24
N ILE A 150 1.91 8.43 -2.29
CA ILE A 150 0.63 7.99 -2.86
C ILE A 150 0.53 6.49 -2.62
N ILE A 151 -0.64 5.99 -2.22
CA ILE A 151 -0.96 4.57 -2.15
C ILE A 151 -2.09 4.23 -3.10
N HIS A 152 -1.89 3.24 -3.94
CA HIS A 152 -2.92 2.62 -4.77
C HIS A 152 -3.35 1.29 -4.14
N THR A 153 -4.58 1.19 -3.71
CA THR A 153 -5.07 -0.01 -2.98
C THR A 153 -5.68 -1.08 -3.90
N GLY A 154 -5.10 -1.27 -5.08
CA GLY A 154 -5.40 -2.41 -5.96
C GLY A 154 -6.46 -2.16 -7.03
N ASP A 155 -6.68 -3.18 -7.85
CA ASP A 155 -7.47 -3.16 -9.07
C ASP A 155 -7.00 -2.07 -10.07
N ILE A 156 -5.73 -2.22 -10.43
CA ILE A 156 -5.13 -1.55 -11.60
C ILE A 156 -5.73 -2.15 -12.88
N CYS A 157 -6.11 -3.40 -12.77
CA CYS A 157 -6.86 -4.29 -13.66
C CYS A 157 -6.14 -4.84 -14.85
N TYR A 158 -6.06 -6.16 -14.83
CA TYR A 158 -5.63 -7.06 -15.88
C TYR A 158 -4.24 -6.76 -16.44
N GLU A 159 -3.79 -7.64 -17.29
CA GLU A 159 -2.45 -7.58 -17.89
C GLU A 159 -2.15 -6.24 -18.59
N LYS A 160 -3.12 -5.71 -19.34
CA LYS A 160 -2.95 -4.45 -20.07
C LYS A 160 -2.89 -3.24 -19.12
N GLY A 161 -3.76 -3.22 -18.13
CA GLY A 161 -3.82 -2.15 -17.13
C GLY A 161 -2.54 -2.09 -16.29
N LEU A 162 -2.06 -3.22 -15.79
CA LEU A 162 -0.79 -3.30 -15.06
C LEU A 162 0.37 -2.69 -15.85
N LYS A 163 0.49 -3.04 -17.14
CA LYS A 163 1.55 -2.52 -18.02
C LYS A 163 1.37 -1.05 -18.40
N ALA A 164 0.13 -0.55 -18.45
CA ALA A 164 -0.18 0.83 -18.79
C ALA A 164 0.00 1.77 -17.59
N HIS A 165 -0.54 1.40 -16.45
CA HIS A 165 -0.59 2.24 -15.26
C HIS A 165 0.80 2.65 -14.76
N ILE A 166 1.76 1.73 -14.73
CA ILE A 166 3.12 2.03 -14.27
C ILE A 166 3.82 3.10 -15.14
N LYS A 167 3.42 3.25 -16.39
CA LYS A 167 3.95 4.31 -17.29
C LYS A 167 3.33 5.68 -16.97
N LEU A 168 2.11 5.70 -16.46
CA LEU A 168 1.37 6.91 -16.11
C LEU A 168 1.66 7.36 -14.68
N MET A 169 1.70 6.42 -13.74
CA MET A 169 1.88 6.70 -12.33
C MET A 169 3.01 5.85 -11.76
N ASN A 170 4.04 6.51 -11.33
CA ASN A 170 5.21 5.93 -10.64
C ASN A 170 5.89 7.03 -9.82
N THR A 171 6.88 6.67 -9.01
CA THR A 171 7.59 7.61 -8.13
C THR A 171 8.22 8.79 -8.87
N GLU A 172 8.69 8.61 -10.11
CA GLU A 172 9.28 9.69 -10.89
C GLU A 172 8.22 10.67 -11.40
N ASN A 173 7.14 10.11 -11.99
CA ASN A 173 6.07 10.93 -12.59
C ASN A 173 5.27 11.69 -11.55
N MET A 174 5.09 11.14 -10.34
CA MET A 174 4.28 11.73 -9.28
C MET A 174 5.06 12.66 -8.33
N ASP A 175 6.39 12.75 -8.49
CA ASP A 175 7.26 13.58 -7.63
C ASP A 175 7.19 13.22 -6.13
N CYS A 176 6.69 12.03 -5.81
CA CYS A 176 6.69 11.43 -4.48
C CYS A 176 6.64 9.90 -4.58
N PRO A 177 7.04 9.16 -3.53
CA PRO A 177 6.91 7.72 -3.52
C PRO A 177 5.48 7.25 -3.83
N VAL A 178 5.36 6.25 -4.71
CA VAL A 178 4.08 5.59 -5.03
C VAL A 178 4.19 4.13 -4.63
N PHE A 179 3.24 3.69 -3.80
CA PHE A 179 3.13 2.32 -3.31
C PHE A 179 1.87 1.67 -3.86
N TYR A 180 1.87 0.33 -3.94
CA TYR A 180 0.80 -0.43 -4.59
C TYR A 180 0.39 -1.64 -3.76
N CYS A 181 -0.92 -1.83 -3.56
CA CYS A 181 -1.50 -3.12 -3.19
C CYS A 181 -1.91 -3.87 -4.46
N ILE A 182 -1.98 -5.18 -4.38
CA ILE A 182 -2.56 -6.01 -5.42
C ILE A 182 -4.06 -6.20 -5.15
N GLY A 183 -4.90 -6.01 -6.19
CA GLY A 183 -6.32 -6.30 -6.16
C GLY A 183 -6.66 -7.68 -6.76
N ASN A 184 -7.94 -8.05 -6.77
CA ASN A 184 -8.36 -9.35 -7.30
C ASN A 184 -8.20 -9.45 -8.83
N HIS A 185 -8.42 -8.36 -9.56
CA HIS A 185 -8.24 -8.31 -11.01
C HIS A 185 -6.79 -8.10 -11.45
N ASP A 186 -5.88 -7.85 -10.51
CA ASP A 186 -4.44 -7.78 -10.74
C ASP A 186 -3.76 -9.16 -10.67
N LEU A 187 -4.47 -10.18 -10.16
CA LEU A 187 -4.09 -11.58 -10.22
C LEU A 187 -4.44 -12.12 -11.62
N VAL A 188 -3.46 -12.11 -12.51
CA VAL A 188 -3.65 -12.44 -13.93
C VAL A 188 -3.06 -13.79 -14.30
N LYS A 189 -3.34 -14.27 -15.50
CA LYS A 189 -2.83 -15.56 -15.99
C LYS A 189 -1.30 -15.55 -16.03
N GLY A 190 -0.68 -16.54 -15.38
CA GLY A 190 0.77 -16.73 -15.31
C GLY A 190 1.08 -18.07 -14.67
N LYS A 191 2.30 -18.27 -14.18
CA LYS A 191 2.68 -19.43 -13.35
C LYS A 191 1.96 -19.40 -12.00
N TYR A 192 1.68 -18.20 -11.52
CA TYR A 192 0.88 -17.85 -10.36
C TYR A 192 0.27 -16.47 -10.59
N GLY A 193 -0.81 -16.14 -9.92
CA GLY A 193 -1.64 -14.97 -10.25
C GLY A 193 -0.90 -13.63 -10.18
N GLU A 194 0.00 -13.43 -9.22
CA GLU A 194 0.76 -12.20 -9.03
C GLU A 194 2.06 -12.11 -9.85
N GLU A 195 2.39 -13.10 -10.69
CA GLU A 195 3.69 -13.11 -11.41
C GLU A 195 3.93 -11.83 -12.21
N LEU A 196 2.93 -11.36 -12.94
CA LEU A 196 3.04 -10.13 -13.73
C LEU A 196 3.10 -8.89 -12.83
N PHE A 197 2.23 -8.81 -11.81
CA PHE A 197 2.25 -7.71 -10.85
C PHE A 197 3.64 -7.59 -10.20
N GLU A 198 4.18 -8.68 -9.69
CA GLU A 198 5.51 -8.73 -9.08
C GLU A 198 6.62 -8.30 -10.04
N SER A 199 6.50 -8.62 -11.31
CA SER A 199 7.50 -8.23 -12.32
C SER A 199 7.54 -6.72 -12.57
N ILE A 200 6.45 -6.00 -12.30
CA ILE A 200 6.27 -4.57 -12.55
C ILE A 200 6.39 -3.76 -11.25
N TYR A 201 5.67 -4.17 -10.20
CA TYR A 201 5.46 -3.43 -8.96
C TYR A 201 6.25 -3.97 -7.76
N GLY A 202 6.75 -5.22 -7.84
CA GLY A 202 7.52 -5.87 -6.78
C GLY A 202 6.67 -6.68 -5.81
N PRO A 203 7.15 -6.88 -4.56
CA PRO A 203 6.49 -7.75 -3.59
C PRO A 203 5.07 -7.30 -3.29
N VAL A 204 4.16 -8.26 -3.12
CA VAL A 204 2.74 -8.01 -2.87
C VAL A 204 2.42 -7.76 -1.39
N TYR A 205 3.38 -7.99 -0.49
CA TYR A 205 3.31 -7.57 0.90
C TYR A 205 4.66 -7.02 1.34
N TYR A 206 4.63 -5.90 2.03
CA TYR A 206 5.80 -5.16 2.50
C TYR A 206 5.37 -4.05 3.46
N SER A 207 6.33 -3.35 4.06
CA SER A 207 6.06 -2.22 4.94
C SER A 207 6.97 -1.02 4.63
N PHE A 208 6.57 0.15 5.10
CA PHE A 208 7.36 1.37 5.06
C PHE A 208 6.93 2.31 6.19
N ASP A 209 7.79 3.26 6.55
CA ASP A 209 7.52 4.22 7.60
C ASP A 209 7.39 5.64 7.03
N ALA A 210 6.40 6.40 7.48
CA ALA A 210 6.31 7.82 7.23
C ALA A 210 5.88 8.57 8.50
N GLY A 211 6.60 9.62 8.85
CA GLY A 211 6.42 10.27 10.14
C GLY A 211 6.66 9.29 11.30
N ASN A 212 5.68 9.20 12.18
CA ASN A 212 5.70 8.28 13.32
C ASN A 212 4.88 7.01 13.07
N VAL A 213 4.38 6.79 11.86
CA VAL A 213 3.44 5.72 11.52
C VAL A 213 4.15 4.62 10.73
N HIS A 214 3.87 3.38 11.09
CA HIS A 214 4.26 2.19 10.36
C HIS A 214 3.13 1.77 9.42
N TYR A 215 3.41 1.76 8.12
CA TYR A 215 2.47 1.41 7.06
C TYR A 215 2.76 0.01 6.54
N ILE A 216 1.74 -0.81 6.46
CA ILE A 216 1.83 -2.20 6.03
C ILE A 216 0.94 -2.39 4.80
N VAL A 217 1.49 -2.98 3.75
CA VAL A 217 0.74 -3.45 2.59
C VAL A 217 0.55 -4.95 2.70
N THR A 218 -0.69 -5.40 2.58
CA THR A 218 -1.06 -6.82 2.54
C THR A 218 -1.82 -7.14 1.26
N PRO A 219 -1.67 -8.35 0.68
CA PRO A 219 -2.31 -8.69 -0.57
C PRO A 219 -3.76 -9.17 -0.37
N MET A 220 -4.53 -9.16 -1.47
CA MET A 220 -5.80 -9.88 -1.55
C MET A 220 -5.59 -11.37 -1.27
N PRO A 221 -6.52 -12.04 -0.55
CA PRO A 221 -6.40 -13.49 -0.30
C PRO A 221 -6.61 -14.35 -1.54
N GLY A 222 -7.13 -13.80 -2.63
CA GLY A 222 -7.38 -14.45 -3.90
C GLY A 222 -7.95 -13.48 -4.91
N GLY A 223 -8.23 -13.94 -6.13
CA GLY A 223 -8.80 -13.12 -7.20
C GLY A 223 -9.05 -13.95 -8.45
N ASP A 224 -8.97 -13.36 -9.64
CA ASP A 224 -9.28 -14.00 -10.93
C ASP A 224 -8.38 -15.21 -11.22
N HIS A 225 -7.16 -15.19 -10.71
CA HIS A 225 -6.23 -16.33 -10.76
C HIS A 225 -5.65 -16.62 -9.38
N ALA A 226 -5.35 -17.90 -9.15
CA ALA A 226 -4.80 -18.35 -7.86
C ALA A 226 -3.43 -17.70 -7.57
N PRO A 227 -3.24 -17.10 -6.39
CA PRO A 227 -1.96 -16.57 -5.99
C PRO A 227 -0.95 -17.67 -5.66
N GLY A 228 0.34 -17.33 -5.78
CA GLY A 228 1.45 -18.16 -5.32
C GLY A 228 1.80 -17.99 -3.85
N TYR A 229 1.20 -17.03 -3.16
CA TYR A 229 1.27 -16.84 -1.71
C TYR A 229 0.05 -17.43 -1.01
N THR A 230 0.15 -17.64 0.28
CA THR A 230 -0.94 -18.09 1.15
C THR A 230 -1.13 -17.11 2.31
N ALA A 231 -2.31 -17.18 2.96
CA ALA A 231 -2.53 -16.44 4.20
C ALA A 231 -1.51 -16.81 5.30
N ASP A 232 -1.00 -18.06 5.30
CA ASP A 232 0.04 -18.49 6.23
C ASP A 232 1.36 -17.76 5.98
N ASP A 233 1.75 -17.55 4.72
CA ASP A 233 2.99 -16.83 4.36
C ASP A 233 2.91 -15.37 4.80
N VAL A 234 1.80 -14.70 4.47
CA VAL A 234 1.55 -13.32 4.87
C VAL A 234 1.50 -13.19 6.40
N CYS A 235 0.83 -14.12 7.09
CA CYS A 235 0.73 -14.10 8.56
C CYS A 235 2.09 -14.25 9.25
N ARG A 236 2.95 -15.15 8.77
CA ARG A 236 4.30 -15.35 9.32
C ARG A 236 5.15 -14.10 9.11
N TRP A 237 5.16 -13.57 7.90
CA TRP A 237 5.88 -12.33 7.60
C TRP A 237 5.37 -11.17 8.47
N LEU A 238 4.05 -10.97 8.55
CA LEU A 238 3.45 -9.89 9.32
C LEU A 238 3.80 -9.96 10.81
N LYS A 239 3.85 -11.17 11.40
CA LYS A 239 4.33 -11.36 12.77
C LYS A 239 5.78 -10.92 12.94
N ASN A 240 6.64 -11.28 11.99
CA ASN A 240 8.04 -10.92 12.03
C ASN A 240 8.25 -9.41 11.81
N ASP A 241 7.51 -8.79 10.91
CA ASP A 241 7.58 -7.34 10.69
C ASP A 241 7.12 -6.55 11.93
N LEU A 242 5.96 -6.92 12.48
CA LEU A 242 5.41 -6.30 13.69
C LEU A 242 6.30 -6.50 14.94
N ALA A 243 7.10 -7.56 15.01
CA ALA A 243 8.04 -7.78 16.11
C ALA A 243 9.18 -6.74 16.13
N HIS A 244 9.44 -6.07 15.01
CA HIS A 244 10.49 -5.05 14.87
C HIS A 244 9.96 -3.61 15.00
N ILE A 245 8.70 -3.40 15.33
CA ILE A 245 8.17 -2.06 15.62
C ILE A 245 8.21 -1.76 17.11
N ARG A 246 8.40 -0.50 17.47
CA ARG A 246 8.36 -0.08 18.87
C ARG A 246 6.95 -0.21 19.42
N PRO A 247 6.75 -0.67 20.65
CA PRO A 247 5.44 -0.68 21.29
C PRO A 247 4.76 0.69 21.24
N GLY A 248 3.49 0.71 20.85
CA GLY A 248 2.71 1.93 20.73
C GLY A 248 2.88 2.71 19.43
N THR A 249 3.77 2.29 18.53
CA THR A 249 3.85 2.86 17.17
C THR A 249 2.49 2.73 16.48
N PRO A 250 1.91 3.82 15.95
CA PRO A 250 0.70 3.73 15.16
C PRO A 250 0.90 2.88 13.91
N VAL A 251 -0.07 2.02 13.61
CA VAL A 251 -0.06 1.15 12.43
C VAL A 251 -1.22 1.49 11.52
N VAL A 252 -0.99 1.54 10.23
CA VAL A 252 -2.03 1.61 9.18
C VAL A 252 -1.79 0.46 8.21
N VAL A 253 -2.85 -0.28 7.90
CA VAL A 253 -2.77 -1.38 6.93
C VAL A 253 -3.50 -0.99 5.65
N PHE A 254 -2.83 -1.23 4.54
CA PHE A 254 -3.38 -1.13 3.19
C PHE A 254 -3.66 -2.53 2.65
N ASN A 255 -4.83 -2.71 2.11
CA ASN A 255 -5.26 -3.92 1.41
C ASN A 255 -6.18 -3.52 0.27
N HIS A 256 -6.58 -4.44 -0.57
CA HIS A 256 -7.58 -4.13 -1.58
C HIS A 256 -9.00 -4.25 -1.03
N ASP A 257 -9.28 -5.15 -0.12
CA ASP A 257 -10.61 -5.37 0.46
C ASP A 257 -10.63 -5.19 1.98
N LEU A 258 -11.83 -5.04 2.55
CA LEU A 258 -12.05 -4.95 3.98
C LEU A 258 -11.76 -6.30 4.66
N LEU A 259 -10.99 -6.27 5.75
CA LEU A 259 -10.68 -7.48 6.51
C LEU A 259 -11.90 -8.02 7.27
N THR A 260 -12.70 -7.13 7.87
CA THR A 260 -13.80 -7.51 8.76
C THR A 260 -14.83 -6.39 8.92
N TYR A 261 -16.09 -6.76 9.22
CA TYR A 261 -17.14 -5.83 9.62
C TYR A 261 -17.20 -5.61 11.13
N GLU A 262 -16.45 -6.41 11.90
CA GLU A 262 -16.38 -6.37 13.36
C GLU A 262 -15.38 -5.32 13.86
N ASP A 263 -15.45 -5.02 15.15
CA ASP A 263 -14.55 -4.02 15.79
C ASP A 263 -13.13 -4.56 16.03
N THR A 264 -12.91 -5.86 15.86
CA THR A 264 -11.62 -6.51 16.08
C THR A 264 -11.02 -7.00 14.76
N PHE A 265 -9.89 -6.43 14.39
CA PHE A 265 -9.16 -6.74 13.16
C PHE A 265 -8.20 -7.91 13.38
N ILE A 266 -8.68 -9.13 13.15
CA ILE A 266 -7.89 -10.36 13.29
C ILE A 266 -7.51 -10.88 11.90
N PHE A 267 -6.22 -10.82 11.59
CA PHE A 267 -5.68 -11.50 10.40
C PHE A 267 -5.54 -12.98 10.71
N LYS A 268 -6.30 -13.82 10.01
CA LYS A 268 -6.38 -15.28 10.25
C LYS A 268 -5.61 -16.03 9.17
N SER A 269 -4.94 -17.10 9.57
CA SER A 269 -4.34 -18.07 8.66
C SER A 269 -4.66 -19.50 9.10
N LYS A 270 -4.43 -20.45 8.19
CA LYS A 270 -4.79 -21.85 8.46
C LYS A 270 -3.82 -22.54 9.43
N ASN A 271 -2.51 -22.33 9.23
CA ASN A 271 -1.46 -23.06 9.95
C ASN A 271 -0.49 -22.13 10.71
N ALA A 272 -0.43 -20.84 10.37
CA ALA A 272 0.44 -19.86 11.04
C ALA A 272 -0.28 -19.14 12.21
N GLY A 273 -1.51 -19.54 12.54
CA GLY A 273 -2.33 -18.93 13.60
C GLY A 273 -2.95 -17.60 13.17
N SER A 274 -3.13 -16.68 14.10
CA SER A 274 -3.75 -15.37 13.86
C SER A 274 -2.96 -14.23 14.48
N ILE A 275 -3.27 -13.02 14.07
CA ILE A 275 -2.75 -11.78 14.64
C ILE A 275 -3.94 -10.86 14.91
N ASN A 276 -4.07 -10.41 16.14
CA ASN A 276 -5.00 -9.35 16.50
C ASN A 276 -4.29 -8.00 16.29
N LEU A 277 -4.59 -7.32 15.18
CA LEU A 277 -3.95 -6.07 14.82
C LEU A 277 -4.28 -4.91 15.75
N ASN A 278 -5.41 -4.99 16.49
CA ASN A 278 -5.75 -3.97 17.49
C ASN A 278 -4.70 -3.90 18.62
N GLU A 279 -3.97 -4.97 18.90
CA GLU A 279 -2.88 -5.01 19.90
C GLU A 279 -1.64 -4.21 19.47
N TYR A 280 -1.56 -3.83 18.18
CA TYR A 280 -0.45 -3.09 17.59
C TYR A 280 -0.80 -1.62 17.30
N ASN A 281 -1.71 -1.02 18.05
CA ASN A 281 -2.15 0.37 17.86
C ASN A 281 -2.61 0.66 16.40
N LEU A 282 -3.41 -0.26 15.84
CA LEU A 282 -3.99 -0.09 14.51
C LEU A 282 -4.91 1.13 14.46
N LYS A 283 -4.62 2.06 13.58
CA LYS A 283 -5.40 3.30 13.38
C LYS A 283 -6.41 3.16 12.24
N ALA A 284 -5.99 2.51 11.15
CA ALA A 284 -6.85 2.34 10.00
C ALA A 284 -6.55 1.06 9.21
N TRP A 285 -7.62 0.54 8.61
CA TRP A 285 -7.61 -0.38 7.49
C TRP A 285 -8.11 0.37 6.26
N VAL A 286 -7.23 0.59 5.28
CA VAL A 286 -7.49 1.42 4.10
C VAL A 286 -7.56 0.53 2.87
N TYR A 287 -8.65 0.63 2.10
CA TYR A 287 -8.94 -0.34 1.04
C TYR A 287 -9.68 0.29 -0.17
N GLY A 288 -9.85 -0.48 -1.24
CA GLY A 288 -10.61 -0.17 -2.46
C GLY A 288 -11.76 -1.15 -2.68
N HIS A 289 -11.81 -1.81 -3.85
CA HIS A 289 -12.67 -2.93 -4.21
C HIS A 289 -14.18 -2.64 -4.26
N TRP A 290 -14.69 -1.87 -3.32
CA TRP A 290 -16.12 -1.61 -3.22
C TRP A 290 -16.60 -0.50 -4.16
N HIS A 291 -15.67 0.23 -4.78
CA HIS A 291 -15.97 1.38 -5.64
C HIS A 291 -16.92 2.39 -5.00
N ILE A 292 -16.77 2.64 -3.71
CA ILE A 292 -17.56 3.64 -2.97
C ILE A 292 -16.67 4.49 -2.05
N ASN A 293 -17.13 5.69 -1.76
CA ASN A 293 -16.50 6.53 -0.75
C ASN A 293 -17.09 6.22 0.62
N TYR A 294 -16.43 5.34 1.37
CA TYR A 294 -16.90 4.87 2.66
C TYR A 294 -15.86 5.08 3.75
N MET A 295 -16.31 5.53 4.90
CA MET A 295 -15.46 5.66 6.09
C MET A 295 -16.29 5.35 7.33
N LYS A 296 -15.85 4.37 8.12
CA LYS A 296 -16.51 3.94 9.35
C LYS A 296 -15.48 3.75 10.44
N LYS A 297 -15.84 4.15 11.67
CA LYS A 297 -15.09 3.80 12.86
C LYS A 297 -15.64 2.47 13.40
N GLN A 298 -14.76 1.46 13.52
CA GLN A 298 -15.03 0.13 14.08
C GLN A 298 -14.16 -0.04 15.33
N GLY A 299 -14.78 0.09 16.53
CA GLY A 299 -14.02 0.25 17.76
C GLY A 299 -13.12 1.49 17.71
N ASP A 300 -11.81 1.29 17.81
CA ASP A 300 -10.82 2.37 17.71
C ASP A 300 -10.15 2.48 16.32
N VAL A 301 -10.52 1.61 15.38
CA VAL A 301 -9.95 1.52 14.04
C VAL A 301 -10.89 2.13 13.01
N TYR A 302 -10.34 2.86 12.05
CA TYR A 302 -11.10 3.34 10.90
C TYR A 302 -10.97 2.38 9.71
N SER A 303 -12.11 2.00 9.12
CA SER A 303 -12.18 1.41 7.79
C SER A 303 -12.38 2.52 6.78
N VAL A 304 -11.49 2.63 5.79
CA VAL A 304 -11.51 3.73 4.81
C VAL A 304 -11.43 3.17 3.40
N CYS A 305 -12.52 3.34 2.62
CA CYS A 305 -12.60 2.98 1.22
C CYS A 305 -12.70 4.23 0.35
N THR A 306 -12.18 4.16 -0.86
CA THR A 306 -12.35 5.21 -1.87
C THR A 306 -12.98 4.61 -3.14
N SER A 307 -13.73 5.43 -3.88
CA SER A 307 -14.23 5.06 -5.20
C SER A 307 -13.11 5.11 -6.25
N SER A 308 -13.39 4.59 -7.43
CA SER A 308 -12.50 4.74 -8.58
C SER A 308 -12.30 6.22 -8.91
N LEU A 309 -11.03 6.62 -9.05
CA LEU A 309 -10.71 8.01 -9.37
C LEU A 309 -10.99 8.36 -10.85
N ASP A 310 -11.12 7.37 -11.71
CA ASP A 310 -11.39 7.55 -13.15
C ASP A 310 -12.84 7.29 -13.50
N LYS A 311 -13.51 6.35 -12.82
CA LYS A 311 -14.88 5.92 -13.15
C LYS A 311 -15.95 6.36 -12.15
N GLY A 312 -15.56 6.78 -10.96
CA GLY A 312 -16.48 7.09 -9.86
C GLY A 312 -16.95 5.84 -9.13
N GLY A 313 -18.00 6.00 -8.33
CA GLY A 313 -18.55 4.93 -7.49
C GLY A 313 -19.72 4.20 -8.12
N ILE A 314 -19.94 2.95 -7.71
CA ILE A 314 -21.15 2.17 -8.07
C ILE A 314 -22.41 2.76 -7.43
N ASP A 315 -22.26 3.61 -6.43
CA ASP A 315 -23.31 4.40 -5.77
C ASP A 315 -23.62 5.71 -6.51
N HIS A 316 -23.12 5.85 -7.74
CA HIS A 316 -23.18 7.06 -8.54
C HIS A 316 -22.48 8.28 -7.94
N SER A 317 -21.59 8.07 -6.96
CA SER A 317 -20.66 9.12 -6.55
C SER A 317 -19.68 9.44 -7.67
N THR A 318 -19.27 10.72 -7.70
CA THR A 318 -18.35 11.17 -8.75
C THR A 318 -16.94 10.64 -8.52
N THR A 319 -16.13 10.71 -9.57
CA THR A 319 -14.71 10.37 -9.57
C THR A 319 -13.96 11.14 -8.48
N ALA A 320 -13.27 10.45 -7.62
CA ALA A 320 -12.58 11.06 -6.48
C ALA A 320 -11.38 10.23 -6.00
N PHE A 321 -10.52 10.89 -5.25
CA PHE A 321 -9.48 10.28 -4.45
C PHE A 321 -9.46 10.94 -3.06
N ARG A 322 -8.72 10.35 -2.12
CA ARG A 322 -8.63 10.90 -0.77
C ARG A 322 -7.28 11.54 -0.51
N VAL A 323 -7.31 12.68 0.17
CA VAL A 323 -6.14 13.27 0.83
C VAL A 323 -6.26 12.97 2.33
N MET A 324 -5.29 12.23 2.85
CA MET A 324 -5.24 11.82 4.24
C MET A 324 -4.26 12.71 5.00
N HIS A 325 -4.73 13.36 6.05
CA HIS A 325 -3.93 14.23 6.93
C HIS A 325 -3.65 13.48 8.22
N VAL A 326 -2.42 13.07 8.43
CA VAL A 326 -1.99 12.25 9.57
C VAL A 326 -1.25 13.13 10.57
N ASP A 327 -1.66 13.09 11.82
CA ASP A 327 -1.00 13.82 12.90
C ASP A 327 0.20 13.05 13.50
N SER A 328 0.82 13.63 14.52
CA SER A 328 1.98 13.04 15.19
C SER A 328 1.69 11.76 15.97
N LYS A 329 0.41 11.47 16.25
CA LYS A 329 -0.06 10.27 16.96
C LYS A 329 -0.58 9.19 16.03
N GLY A 330 -0.59 9.47 14.72
CA GLY A 330 -1.16 8.59 13.71
C GLY A 330 -2.68 8.70 13.57
N ASP A 331 -3.32 9.60 14.31
CA ASP A 331 -4.72 9.92 14.08
C ASP A 331 -4.85 10.77 12.81
N PHE A 332 -5.98 10.65 12.11
CA PHE A 332 -6.09 11.27 10.80
C PHE A 332 -7.48 11.84 10.49
N THR A 333 -7.50 12.74 9.53
CA THR A 333 -8.69 13.19 8.81
C THR A 333 -8.55 12.87 7.35
N SER A 334 -9.69 12.70 6.66
CA SER A 334 -9.74 12.36 5.25
C SER A 334 -10.60 13.36 4.50
N GLU A 335 -10.09 13.85 3.38
CA GLU A 335 -10.80 14.74 2.47
C GLU A 335 -10.92 14.11 1.09
N LEU A 336 -12.07 14.27 0.45
CA LEU A 336 -12.27 13.87 -0.95
C LEU A 336 -11.84 15.02 -1.88
N ARG A 337 -11.17 14.64 -2.98
CA ARG A 337 -10.84 15.52 -4.10
C ARG A 337 -11.39 14.91 -5.38
N TYR A 338 -12.07 15.72 -6.15
CA TYR A 338 -12.72 15.29 -7.38
C TYR A 338 -11.80 15.42 -8.58
N THR A 339 -11.83 14.43 -9.47
CA THR A 339 -10.84 14.29 -10.54
C THR A 339 -11.18 15.07 -11.79
N TYR A 340 -12.47 15.07 -12.20
CA TYR A 340 -12.88 15.63 -13.49
C TYR A 340 -13.93 16.74 -13.40
N LEU A 341 -14.30 17.14 -12.19
CA LEU A 341 -15.38 18.10 -12.03
C LEU A 341 -14.90 19.54 -12.12
N ASP A 342 -15.24 20.20 -13.21
CA ASP A 342 -15.25 21.66 -13.29
C ASP A 342 -16.45 22.23 -12.55
N LYS A 343 -17.61 21.61 -12.73
CA LYS A 343 -18.89 22.02 -12.13
C LYS A 343 -19.75 20.80 -11.84
N ASN A 344 -20.42 20.79 -10.69
CA ASN A 344 -21.42 19.78 -10.35
C ASN A 344 -22.58 20.36 -9.60
N ILE A 345 -23.78 19.87 -9.89
CA ILE A 345 -25.00 20.12 -9.13
C ILE A 345 -25.70 18.80 -8.92
N CYS A 346 -25.93 18.44 -7.65
CA CYS A 346 -26.70 17.24 -7.33
C CYS A 346 -27.64 17.50 -6.16
N ILE A 347 -28.80 16.84 -6.17
CA ILE A 347 -29.72 16.83 -5.03
C ILE A 347 -29.17 15.87 -4.01
N ALA A 348 -28.75 16.40 -2.86
CA ALA A 348 -28.20 15.61 -1.76
C ALA A 348 -29.30 15.07 -0.83
N SER A 349 -30.45 15.74 -0.80
CA SER A 349 -31.62 15.31 -0.02
C SER A 349 -32.91 15.86 -0.67
N PRO A 350 -34.00 15.08 -0.73
CA PRO A 350 -34.11 13.69 -0.29
C PRO A 350 -33.45 12.73 -1.28
N ALA A 351 -32.86 11.67 -0.74
CA ALA A 351 -32.39 10.53 -1.52
C ALA A 351 -33.50 9.46 -1.52
N GLY A 352 -34.24 9.37 -2.63
CA GLY A 352 -35.35 8.43 -2.81
C GLY A 352 -36.74 9.04 -2.72
N VAL A 353 -37.78 8.18 -2.74
CA VAL A 353 -39.18 8.58 -2.73
C VAL A 353 -39.66 8.79 -1.30
N MET A 354 -40.15 9.99 -0.99
CA MET A 354 -40.75 10.31 0.31
C MET A 354 -42.28 10.35 0.19
N ALA A 355 -42.96 9.80 1.20
CA ALA A 355 -44.43 9.57 1.11
C ALA A 355 -45.27 10.82 1.34
N SER A 356 -44.89 11.76 2.18
CA SER A 356 -45.61 13.03 2.45
C SER A 356 -44.83 13.95 3.39
N GLY A 357 -45.17 15.24 3.42
CA GLY A 357 -44.68 16.26 4.35
C GLY A 357 -43.84 17.37 3.73
N VAL A 358 -43.44 18.35 4.52
CA VAL A 358 -42.50 19.40 4.09
C VAL A 358 -41.09 18.81 4.17
N LEU A 359 -40.44 18.78 3.02
CA LEU A 359 -39.12 18.19 2.88
C LEU A 359 -38.09 19.29 2.66
N PRO A 360 -37.02 19.36 3.43
CA PRO A 360 -35.88 20.16 3.07
C PRO A 360 -35.17 19.53 1.87
N VAL A 361 -35.00 20.31 0.82
CA VAL A 361 -34.20 19.91 -0.34
C VAL A 361 -32.81 20.51 -0.15
N ALA A 362 -31.81 19.65 -0.01
CA ALA A 362 -30.42 20.06 -0.01
C ALA A 362 -29.80 19.80 -1.39
N VAL A 363 -29.13 20.80 -1.91
CA VAL A 363 -28.45 20.73 -3.22
C VAL A 363 -26.97 21.00 -3.00
N ASN A 364 -26.12 20.06 -3.40
CA ASN A 364 -24.68 20.28 -3.43
C ASN A 364 -24.31 20.93 -4.76
N VAL A 365 -23.60 22.04 -4.65
CA VAL A 365 -23.09 22.77 -5.81
C VAL A 365 -21.58 22.93 -5.67
N TYR A 366 -20.87 22.58 -6.72
CA TYR A 366 -19.42 22.67 -6.76
C TYR A 366 -18.96 23.33 -8.07
N SER A 367 -17.96 24.18 -7.99
CA SER A 367 -17.23 24.70 -9.15
C SER A 367 -15.76 24.91 -8.78
N SER A 368 -14.85 24.32 -9.58
CA SER A 368 -13.40 24.52 -9.46
C SER A 368 -12.90 25.75 -10.24
N VAL A 369 -13.71 26.27 -11.17
CA VAL A 369 -13.29 27.31 -12.11
C VAL A 369 -13.79 28.71 -11.73
N SER A 370 -14.86 28.82 -10.94
CA SER A 370 -15.41 30.13 -10.54
C SER A 370 -16.27 30.04 -9.29
N PRO A 371 -16.35 31.10 -8.48
CA PRO A 371 -17.28 31.13 -7.35
C PRO A 371 -18.71 30.93 -7.80
N VAL A 372 -19.45 30.10 -7.07
CA VAL A 372 -20.90 29.91 -7.29
C VAL A 372 -21.62 31.16 -6.80
N LYS A 373 -22.27 31.87 -7.71
CA LYS A 373 -23.02 33.10 -7.38
C LYS A 373 -24.51 32.85 -7.17
N GLU A 374 -25.07 31.95 -7.97
CA GLU A 374 -26.49 31.66 -8.00
C GLU A 374 -26.73 30.22 -8.48
N VAL A 375 -27.76 29.60 -7.95
CA VAL A 375 -28.26 28.28 -8.35
C VAL A 375 -29.74 28.44 -8.65
N PRO A 376 -30.12 28.69 -9.91
CA PRO A 376 -31.53 28.80 -10.27
C PRO A 376 -32.22 27.45 -10.16
N VAL A 377 -33.40 27.41 -9.52
CA VAL A 377 -34.21 26.21 -9.35
C VAL A 377 -35.53 26.40 -10.11
N SER A 378 -35.83 25.48 -11.03
CA SER A 378 -37.05 25.44 -11.77
C SER A 378 -37.88 24.21 -11.38
N TYR A 379 -39.13 24.42 -10.99
CA TYR A 379 -40.09 23.35 -10.64
C TYR A 379 -41.05 23.14 -11.81
N THR A 380 -41.02 21.97 -12.43
CA THR A 380 -41.92 21.67 -13.55
C THR A 380 -43.22 20.98 -13.15
N HIS A 381 -43.26 20.26 -12.02
CA HIS A 381 -44.50 19.64 -11.48
C HIS A 381 -44.36 19.39 -9.97
N LEU A 382 -44.93 20.27 -9.15
CA LEU A 382 -45.36 19.94 -7.80
C LEU A 382 -46.89 19.89 -7.81
N ARG A 383 -47.48 18.72 -8.07
CA ARG A 383 -48.84 18.45 -7.63
C ARG A 383 -48.76 17.80 -6.25
N ALA A 384 -49.22 18.56 -5.28
CA ALA A 384 -49.58 18.02 -3.98
C ALA A 384 -50.71 17.01 -4.15
#